data_03bc5608364a67bce110a84f7f9c21b2
#
_entry.id   03bc5608364a67bce110a84f7f9c21b2
#
_cell.length_a   1.000
_cell.length_b   1.000
_cell.length_c   1.000
_cell.angle_alpha   90.00
_cell.angle_beta   90.00
_cell.angle_gamma   90.00
#
_symmetry.space_group_name_H-M   'P 1'
#
loop_
_entity.id
_entity.type
_entity.pdbx_description
1 polymer ?
#
loop_
_entity_poly.entity_id
_entity_poly.type
_entity_poly.pdbx_seq_one_letter_code
_entity_poly.pdbx_strand_id
1 'polypeptide(L)'
;MSNISSTSVQNLLIIRPSACFAGSRIVLRQVSLESEPIYDFIIALHKHTSGDYASLSKSTGVSSSDIDAYLNYAAQFLGNLGNFKSFGDSKFVPRIEPTQLKALAGVSSKTQELYEKFKDAIYAGNDVGKLHLGYPSAGHVSTYYPDSPDISQEEIAGVSDFLESKGLLPENTRVKKTREGFDVLIASALDNPSAEQRDLKESEWTLDDGKKVKLMFGDHPKEMETIANHLEKAKGYAANDNESRMMEEYVKSFQTGSLEAFKESQRYWIRNTGPEVETDIGFIETYRDPHGIRGEWEGFVATVNKERTKAFGSLVDAAPKLIPLLPWSKDFEKDKFLSPDFTSLEVLTFAGSG
;
A
#
# COMPACT_ATOMS: atom_id res chain seq x y z
N MET A 1 -30.41 9.33 -10.83
CA MET A 1 -29.05 9.22 -11.41
C MET A 1 -28.66 10.62 -11.86
N SER A 2 -27.78 11.29 -11.13
CA SER A 2 -27.21 12.57 -11.57
C SER A 2 -26.32 12.28 -12.78
N ASN A 3 -26.59 12.90 -13.92
CA ASN A 3 -25.71 12.81 -15.08
C ASN A 3 -24.43 13.59 -14.76
N ILE A 4 -23.41 12.85 -14.31
CA ILE A 4 -22.06 13.43 -14.21
C ILE A 4 -21.61 13.87 -15.61
N SER A 5 -20.99 15.04 -15.74
CA SER A 5 -20.51 15.51 -17.03
C SER A 5 -19.32 14.66 -17.49
N SER A 6 -19.17 14.49 -18.80
CA SER A 6 -18.00 13.79 -19.37
C SER A 6 -16.67 14.43 -18.93
N THR A 7 -16.64 15.74 -18.76
CA THR A 7 -15.50 16.50 -18.26
C THR A 7 -15.17 16.14 -16.80
N SER A 8 -16.18 15.97 -15.94
CA SER A 8 -15.97 15.56 -14.55
C SER A 8 -15.41 14.14 -14.46
N VAL A 9 -15.94 13.20 -15.25
CA VAL A 9 -15.39 11.84 -15.34
C VAL A 9 -13.92 11.88 -15.79
N GLN A 10 -13.60 12.61 -16.86
CA GLN A 10 -12.22 12.74 -17.34
C GLN A 10 -11.27 13.29 -16.26
N ASN A 11 -11.71 14.30 -15.49
CA ASN A 11 -10.90 14.85 -14.41
C ASN A 11 -10.70 13.83 -13.27
N LEU A 12 -11.73 13.06 -12.88
CA LEU A 12 -11.61 11.99 -11.90
C LEU A 12 -10.63 10.91 -12.34
N LEU A 13 -10.63 10.56 -13.65
CA LEU A 13 -9.73 9.57 -14.24
C LEU A 13 -8.26 10.03 -14.33
N ILE A 14 -7.96 11.27 -14.03
CA ILE A 14 -6.60 11.80 -13.93
C ILE A 14 -6.22 11.99 -12.45
N ILE A 15 -7.10 12.59 -11.67
CA ILE A 15 -6.80 13.05 -10.31
C ILE A 15 -6.72 11.86 -9.32
N ARG A 16 -7.68 10.92 -9.37
CA ARG A 16 -7.68 9.75 -8.47
C ARG A 16 -6.49 8.81 -8.71
N PRO A 17 -6.13 8.44 -9.96
CA PRO A 17 -4.89 7.71 -10.22
C PRO A 17 -3.64 8.41 -9.69
N SER A 18 -3.59 9.74 -9.73
CA SER A 18 -2.46 10.50 -9.17
C SER A 18 -2.37 10.37 -7.65
N ALA A 19 -3.51 10.33 -6.93
CA ALA A 19 -3.55 10.05 -5.49
C ALA A 19 -3.08 8.61 -5.20
N CYS A 20 -3.61 7.63 -5.92
CA CYS A 20 -3.21 6.23 -5.80
C CYS A 20 -1.70 6.05 -6.06
N PHE A 21 -1.17 6.70 -7.10
CA PHE A 21 0.25 6.64 -7.46
C PHE A 21 1.18 7.26 -6.40
N ALA A 22 0.74 8.34 -5.73
CA ALA A 22 1.49 8.93 -4.63
C ALA A 22 1.68 7.92 -3.48
N GLY A 23 0.68 7.09 -3.22
CA GLY A 23 0.74 6.03 -2.22
C GLY A 23 1.72 4.89 -2.54
N SER A 24 2.08 4.68 -3.82
CA SER A 24 3.08 3.67 -4.20
C SER A 24 4.41 3.83 -3.48
N ARG A 25 4.78 5.07 -3.11
CA ARG A 25 6.00 5.34 -2.34
C ARG A 25 5.92 4.81 -0.91
N ILE A 26 4.72 4.83 -0.33
CA ILE A 26 4.48 4.26 1.00
C ILE A 26 4.63 2.75 0.93
N VAL A 27 4.01 2.09 -0.06
CA VAL A 27 4.15 0.64 -0.28
C VAL A 27 5.63 0.24 -0.37
N LEU A 28 6.40 0.90 -1.25
CA LEU A 28 7.83 0.62 -1.40
C LEU A 28 8.58 0.68 -0.06
N ARG A 29 8.31 1.70 0.77
CA ARG A 29 8.94 1.86 2.10
C ARG A 29 8.42 0.85 3.12
N GLN A 30 7.18 0.39 2.99
CA GLN A 30 6.62 -0.65 3.84
C GLN A 30 7.18 -2.03 3.50
N VAL A 31 7.60 -2.26 2.25
CA VAL A 31 8.21 -3.55 1.85
C VAL A 31 9.62 -3.68 2.40
N SER A 32 10.51 -2.73 2.09
CA SER A 32 11.90 -2.71 2.58
C SER A 32 12.54 -1.35 2.36
N LEU A 33 13.64 -1.07 3.08
CA LEU A 33 14.36 0.18 2.94
C LEU A 33 15.03 0.33 1.57
N GLU A 34 15.40 -0.78 0.93
CA GLU A 34 15.99 -0.77 -0.40
C GLU A 34 14.98 -0.72 -1.54
N SER A 35 13.69 -0.97 -1.30
CA SER A 35 12.68 -1.00 -2.37
C SER A 35 12.52 0.34 -3.09
N GLU A 36 12.51 1.45 -2.38
CA GLU A 36 12.35 2.76 -3.02
C GLU A 36 13.53 3.12 -3.95
N PRO A 37 14.82 3.01 -3.54
CA PRO A 37 15.94 3.25 -4.45
C PRO A 37 16.04 2.22 -5.58
N ILE A 38 15.61 0.97 -5.41
CA ILE A 38 15.51 -0.02 -6.51
C ILE A 38 14.46 0.42 -7.53
N TYR A 39 13.29 0.85 -7.10
CA TYR A 39 12.25 1.40 -7.97
C TYR A 39 12.79 2.57 -8.80
N ASP A 40 13.40 3.53 -8.14
CA ASP A 40 13.96 4.71 -8.80
C ASP A 40 15.07 4.33 -9.80
N PHE A 41 15.89 3.33 -9.48
CA PHE A 41 16.90 2.78 -10.38
C PHE A 41 16.28 2.16 -11.63
N ILE A 42 15.27 1.31 -11.47
CA ILE A 42 14.57 0.68 -12.61
C ILE A 42 14.00 1.76 -13.55
N ILE A 43 13.32 2.76 -12.99
CA ILE A 43 12.74 3.86 -13.76
C ILE A 43 13.82 4.72 -14.44
N ALA A 44 14.91 5.05 -13.72
CA ALA A 44 16.00 5.85 -14.27
C ALA A 44 16.73 5.13 -15.41
N LEU A 45 17.00 3.83 -15.26
CA LEU A 45 17.65 3.03 -16.29
C LEU A 45 16.74 2.88 -17.52
N HIS A 46 15.46 2.61 -17.33
CA HIS A 46 14.48 2.55 -18.42
C HIS A 46 14.38 3.86 -19.19
N LYS A 47 14.32 4.99 -18.50
CA LYS A 47 14.31 6.34 -19.12
C LYS A 47 15.60 6.62 -19.89
N HIS A 48 16.76 6.24 -19.32
CA HIS A 48 18.06 6.45 -19.98
C HIS A 48 18.16 5.67 -21.30
N THR A 49 17.65 4.45 -21.34
CA THR A 49 17.69 3.60 -22.52
C THR A 49 16.54 3.83 -23.50
N SER A 50 15.49 4.55 -23.09
CA SER A 50 14.22 4.65 -23.83
C SER A 50 13.65 3.26 -24.20
N GLY A 51 13.95 2.23 -23.39
CA GLY A 51 13.55 0.85 -23.64
C GLY A 51 14.43 0.07 -24.61
N ASP A 52 15.50 0.67 -25.16
CA ASP A 52 16.46 -0.02 -26.06
C ASP A 52 17.54 -0.75 -25.25
N TYR A 53 17.18 -1.89 -24.72
CA TYR A 53 18.08 -2.74 -23.96
C TYR A 53 19.10 -3.49 -24.83
N ALA A 54 18.88 -3.61 -26.14
CA ALA A 54 19.84 -4.17 -27.06
C ALA A 54 21.05 -3.24 -27.26
N SER A 55 20.81 -1.94 -27.39
CA SER A 55 21.90 -0.93 -27.41
C SER A 55 22.59 -0.83 -26.05
N LEU A 56 21.84 -0.98 -24.93
CA LEU A 56 22.44 -1.02 -23.59
C LEU A 56 23.42 -2.20 -23.46
N SER A 57 23.04 -3.40 -23.87
CA SER A 57 23.94 -4.57 -23.89
C SER A 57 25.25 -4.28 -24.64
N LYS A 58 25.14 -3.70 -25.84
CA LYS A 58 26.33 -3.36 -26.67
C LYS A 58 27.24 -2.33 -26.01
N SER A 59 26.65 -1.29 -25.39
CA SER A 59 27.44 -0.19 -24.81
C SER A 59 28.10 -0.56 -23.48
N THR A 60 27.50 -1.44 -22.70
CA THR A 60 28.00 -1.86 -21.38
C THR A 60 28.82 -3.16 -21.43
N GLY A 61 28.72 -3.94 -22.50
CA GLY A 61 29.29 -5.28 -22.60
C GLY A 61 28.55 -6.35 -21.78
N VAL A 62 27.41 -6.00 -21.18
CA VAL A 62 26.54 -6.94 -20.45
C VAL A 62 25.82 -7.85 -21.46
N SER A 63 25.85 -9.17 -21.25
CA SER A 63 25.24 -10.11 -22.17
C SER A 63 23.73 -9.94 -22.27
N SER A 64 23.12 -10.37 -23.38
CA SER A 64 21.66 -10.36 -23.54
C SER A 64 20.97 -11.22 -22.48
N SER A 65 21.55 -12.34 -22.07
CA SER A 65 21.00 -13.20 -21.01
C SER A 65 21.02 -12.50 -19.64
N ASP A 66 22.04 -11.68 -19.33
CA ASP A 66 22.07 -10.89 -18.10
C ASP A 66 21.08 -9.71 -18.14
N ILE A 67 20.89 -9.10 -19.31
CA ILE A 67 19.82 -8.12 -19.53
C ILE A 67 18.44 -8.76 -19.28
N ASP A 68 18.19 -9.96 -19.82
CA ASP A 68 16.93 -10.68 -19.59
C ASP A 68 16.74 -11.04 -18.11
N ALA A 69 17.82 -11.43 -17.40
CA ALA A 69 17.78 -11.68 -15.96
C ALA A 69 17.42 -10.41 -15.17
N TYR A 70 17.99 -9.26 -15.54
CA TYR A 70 17.63 -7.96 -14.98
C TYR A 70 16.17 -7.60 -15.26
N LEU A 71 15.71 -7.72 -16.49
CA LEU A 71 14.32 -7.38 -16.87
C LEU A 71 13.30 -8.26 -16.18
N ASN A 72 13.57 -9.55 -16.02
CA ASN A 72 12.73 -10.47 -15.24
C ASN A 72 12.63 -10.03 -13.77
N TYR A 73 13.74 -9.64 -13.16
CA TYR A 73 13.73 -9.08 -11.80
C TYR A 73 12.92 -7.79 -11.74
N ALA A 74 13.17 -6.84 -12.66
CA ALA A 74 12.47 -5.57 -12.71
C ALA A 74 10.95 -5.75 -12.88
N ALA A 75 10.52 -6.67 -13.75
CA ALA A 75 9.10 -6.97 -13.95
C ALA A 75 8.46 -7.54 -12.68
N GLN A 76 9.11 -8.50 -12.02
CA GLN A 76 8.64 -9.06 -10.76
C GLN A 76 8.59 -8.01 -9.65
N PHE A 77 9.63 -7.17 -9.55
CA PHE A 77 9.70 -6.07 -8.58
C PHE A 77 8.56 -5.07 -8.78
N LEU A 78 8.31 -4.64 -10.02
CA LEU A 78 7.24 -3.70 -10.33
C LEU A 78 5.85 -4.29 -10.07
N GLY A 79 5.65 -5.59 -10.36
CA GLY A 79 4.40 -6.30 -10.08
C GLY A 79 4.10 -6.44 -8.58
N ASN A 80 5.14 -6.60 -7.74
CA ASN A 80 4.98 -6.65 -6.28
C ASN A 80 5.12 -5.29 -5.58
N LEU A 81 5.48 -4.26 -6.34
CA LEU A 81 5.83 -2.94 -5.82
C LEU A 81 6.87 -3.00 -4.67
N GLY A 82 7.89 -3.87 -4.82
CA GLY A 82 8.96 -4.11 -3.85
C GLY A 82 9.69 -5.42 -4.10
N ASN A 83 10.70 -5.73 -3.30
CA ASN A 83 11.59 -6.89 -3.49
C ASN A 83 11.29 -8.09 -2.57
N PHE A 84 10.12 -8.12 -1.94
CA PHE A 84 9.58 -9.27 -1.23
C PHE A 84 8.25 -9.70 -1.83
N LYS A 85 7.92 -10.98 -1.75
CA LYS A 85 6.64 -11.52 -2.24
C LYS A 85 5.48 -10.88 -1.52
N SER A 86 4.40 -10.60 -2.23
CA SER A 86 3.16 -10.07 -1.68
C SER A 86 2.49 -11.08 -0.74
N PHE A 87 2.40 -12.33 -1.19
CA PHE A 87 1.95 -13.45 -0.37
C PHE A 87 3.14 -14.32 0.02
N GLY A 88 3.52 -14.22 1.29
CA GLY A 88 4.69 -14.85 1.86
C GLY A 88 5.69 -13.82 2.36
N ASP A 89 6.83 -14.31 2.85
CA ASP A 89 7.85 -13.50 3.52
C ASP A 89 9.16 -13.40 2.75
N SER A 90 9.29 -14.10 1.61
CA SER A 90 10.57 -14.32 0.97
C SER A 90 10.94 -13.17 0.02
N LYS A 91 12.20 -12.73 0.17
CA LYS A 91 12.84 -11.83 -0.80
C LYS A 91 13.09 -12.56 -2.11
N PHE A 92 12.81 -11.90 -3.23
CA PHE A 92 13.33 -12.36 -4.52
C PHE A 92 14.59 -11.57 -4.88
N VAL A 93 15.64 -12.34 -5.18
CA VAL A 93 16.99 -11.86 -5.47
C VAL A 93 17.19 -11.87 -6.99
N PRO A 94 17.78 -10.83 -7.59
CA PRO A 94 18.03 -10.82 -9.02
C PRO A 94 19.03 -11.94 -9.42
N ARG A 95 18.78 -12.55 -10.58
CA ARG A 95 19.68 -13.58 -11.14
C ARG A 95 20.86 -12.99 -11.91
N ILE A 96 20.83 -11.69 -12.21
CA ILE A 96 21.97 -10.99 -12.79
C ILE A 96 23.10 -10.91 -11.76
N GLU A 97 24.32 -11.20 -12.18
CA GLU A 97 25.50 -11.10 -11.29
C GLU A 97 25.75 -9.66 -10.82
N PRO A 98 26.24 -9.47 -9.58
CA PRO A 98 26.49 -8.13 -9.02
C PRO A 98 27.39 -7.25 -9.90
N THR A 99 28.41 -7.82 -10.52
CA THR A 99 29.32 -7.12 -11.43
C THR A 99 28.62 -6.63 -12.69
N GLN A 100 27.68 -7.41 -13.23
CA GLN A 100 26.90 -7.05 -14.40
C GLN A 100 25.86 -5.97 -14.06
N LEU A 101 25.17 -6.10 -12.91
CA LEU A 101 24.26 -5.07 -12.46
C LEU A 101 24.99 -3.74 -12.20
N LYS A 102 26.20 -3.77 -11.66
CA LYS A 102 27.07 -2.59 -11.50
C LYS A 102 27.42 -1.96 -12.84
N ALA A 103 27.69 -2.76 -13.88
CA ALA A 103 27.96 -2.24 -15.22
C ALA A 103 26.72 -1.52 -15.80
N LEU A 104 25.52 -2.08 -15.63
CA LEU A 104 24.26 -1.38 -15.99
C LEU A 104 24.08 -0.09 -15.21
N ALA A 105 24.45 -0.06 -13.94
CA ALA A 105 24.34 1.13 -13.12
C ALA A 105 25.29 2.26 -13.57
N GLY A 106 26.41 1.92 -14.17
CA GLY A 106 27.45 2.87 -14.62
C GLY A 106 27.07 3.73 -15.83
N VAL A 107 25.90 3.51 -16.47
CA VAL A 107 25.51 4.23 -17.70
C VAL A 107 25.15 5.70 -17.47
N SER A 108 24.84 6.10 -16.24
CA SER A 108 24.63 7.49 -15.87
C SER A 108 24.99 7.73 -14.40
N SER A 109 25.29 8.98 -14.04
CA SER A 109 25.54 9.37 -12.64
C SER A 109 24.33 9.08 -11.75
N LYS A 110 23.11 9.25 -12.28
CA LYS A 110 21.87 9.01 -11.53
C LYS A 110 21.67 7.52 -11.20
N THR A 111 21.87 6.64 -12.19
CA THR A 111 21.75 5.18 -11.98
C THR A 111 22.85 4.67 -11.04
N GLN A 112 24.05 5.21 -11.13
CA GLN A 112 25.15 4.87 -10.25
C GLN A 112 24.87 5.31 -8.79
N GLU A 113 24.41 6.55 -8.57
CA GLU A 113 24.01 7.05 -7.24
C GLU A 113 22.94 6.15 -6.59
N LEU A 114 21.93 5.75 -7.37
CA LEU A 114 20.85 4.91 -6.87
C LEU A 114 21.35 3.49 -6.54
N TYR A 115 22.19 2.91 -7.40
CA TYR A 115 22.78 1.60 -7.18
C TYR A 115 23.56 1.52 -5.85
N GLU A 116 24.33 2.54 -5.52
CA GLU A 116 25.09 2.59 -4.26
C GLU A 116 24.18 2.52 -3.00
N LYS A 117 22.90 2.92 -3.11
CA LYS A 117 21.94 2.89 -1.99
C LYS A 117 21.39 1.49 -1.70
N PHE A 118 21.44 0.56 -2.67
CA PHE A 118 20.80 -0.75 -2.50
C PHE A 118 21.70 -1.96 -2.84
N LYS A 119 22.89 -1.75 -3.40
CA LYS A 119 23.76 -2.79 -3.93
C LYS A 119 24.03 -3.94 -2.96
N ASP A 120 24.18 -3.65 -1.67
CA ASP A 120 24.47 -4.65 -0.64
C ASP A 120 23.19 -5.37 -0.17
N ALA A 121 22.04 -4.65 -0.15
CA ALA A 121 20.78 -5.17 0.34
C ALA A 121 20.06 -6.04 -0.70
N ILE A 122 20.18 -5.72 -1.99
CA ILE A 122 19.43 -6.40 -3.06
C ILE A 122 19.73 -7.92 -3.14
N TYR A 123 20.96 -8.33 -2.82
CA TYR A 123 21.41 -9.72 -2.80
C TYR A 123 21.36 -10.38 -1.42
N ALA A 124 21.21 -9.62 -0.35
CA ALA A 124 21.20 -10.04 1.07
C ALA A 124 22.43 -10.83 1.54
N GLY A 125 23.42 -11.07 0.69
CA GLY A 125 24.64 -11.79 1.01
C GLY A 125 24.38 -13.19 1.63
N ASN A 126 25.10 -13.52 2.72
CA ASN A 126 24.97 -14.79 3.45
C ASN A 126 24.00 -14.69 4.64
N ASP A 127 23.35 -13.55 4.86
CA ASP A 127 22.43 -13.34 5.96
C ASP A 127 21.02 -13.84 5.58
N VAL A 128 20.74 -15.09 5.94
CA VAL A 128 19.47 -15.75 5.64
C VAL A 128 18.29 -15.00 6.27
N GLY A 129 18.46 -14.36 7.42
CA GLY A 129 17.42 -13.59 8.08
C GLY A 129 16.91 -12.44 7.20
N LYS A 130 17.82 -11.79 6.46
CA LYS A 130 17.48 -10.69 5.53
C LYS A 130 16.75 -11.14 4.25
N LEU A 131 16.60 -12.43 4.04
CA LEU A 131 15.81 -12.99 2.95
C LEU A 131 14.32 -13.16 3.33
N HIS A 132 13.94 -12.82 4.56
CA HIS A 132 12.60 -13.00 5.07
C HIS A 132 12.07 -11.73 5.74
N LEU A 133 10.77 -11.44 5.52
CA LEU A 133 10.03 -10.52 6.36
C LEU A 133 9.68 -11.22 7.67
N GLY A 134 9.70 -10.49 8.77
CA GLY A 134 9.39 -11.07 10.06
C GLY A 134 9.80 -10.16 11.22
N TYR A 135 9.86 -10.73 12.42
CA TYR A 135 10.23 -9.98 13.61
C TYR A 135 11.71 -9.58 13.60
N PRO A 136 12.04 -8.30 13.86
CA PRO A 136 13.43 -7.83 13.92
C PRO A 136 14.28 -8.60 14.94
N SER A 137 13.72 -8.93 16.09
CA SER A 137 14.41 -9.71 17.14
C SER A 137 14.81 -11.13 16.71
N ALA A 138 14.19 -11.66 15.64
CA ALA A 138 14.59 -12.93 15.01
C ALA A 138 15.61 -12.73 13.86
N GLY A 139 16.10 -11.51 13.64
CA GLY A 139 17.02 -11.16 12.55
C GLY A 139 16.34 -10.95 11.19
N HIS A 140 15.02 -10.94 11.14
CA HIS A 140 14.26 -10.73 9.92
C HIS A 140 14.08 -9.23 9.60
N VAL A 141 13.60 -8.94 8.39
CA VAL A 141 13.32 -7.58 7.94
C VAL A 141 11.91 -7.18 8.30
N SER A 142 11.73 -6.01 8.88
CA SER A 142 10.43 -5.37 9.02
C SER A 142 10.58 -3.85 9.05
N THR A 143 9.78 -3.16 8.26
CA THR A 143 9.71 -1.70 8.25
C THR A 143 8.65 -1.18 9.21
N TYR A 144 7.82 -2.05 9.78
CA TYR A 144 6.80 -1.69 10.78
C TYR A 144 7.40 -1.41 12.16
N TYR A 145 8.67 -1.80 12.38
CA TYR A 145 9.42 -1.57 13.61
C TYR A 145 10.75 -0.86 13.30
N PRO A 146 10.69 0.40 12.79
CA PRO A 146 11.89 1.11 12.33
C PRO A 146 12.87 1.36 13.48
N ASP A 147 14.16 1.26 13.18
CA ASP A 147 15.27 1.48 14.12
C ASP A 147 15.17 0.66 15.42
N SER A 148 14.52 -0.50 15.38
CA SER A 148 14.19 -1.31 16.57
C SER A 148 14.60 -2.77 16.38
N PRO A 149 15.90 -3.08 16.13
CA PRO A 149 16.33 -4.44 15.83
C PRO A 149 16.16 -5.42 16.99
N ASP A 150 16.02 -4.92 18.21
CA ASP A 150 15.86 -5.66 19.45
C ASP A 150 14.43 -5.64 20.03
N ILE A 151 13.46 -5.10 19.31
CA ILE A 151 12.06 -5.12 19.77
C ILE A 151 11.55 -6.56 19.78
N SER A 152 11.04 -7.02 20.94
CA SER A 152 10.54 -8.38 21.07
C SER A 152 9.08 -8.51 20.65
N GLN A 153 8.63 -9.75 20.40
CA GLN A 153 7.23 -10.03 20.08
C GLN A 153 6.31 -9.64 21.24
N GLU A 154 6.74 -9.89 22.47
CA GLU A 154 6.00 -9.54 23.68
C GLU A 154 5.86 -8.02 23.84
N GLU A 155 6.91 -7.27 23.54
CA GLU A 155 6.86 -5.80 23.57
C GLU A 155 5.89 -5.26 22.49
N ILE A 156 5.92 -5.84 21.29
CA ILE A 156 5.00 -5.46 20.19
C ILE A 156 3.54 -5.76 20.60
N ALA A 157 3.29 -6.96 21.13
CA ALA A 157 1.96 -7.36 21.62
C ALA A 157 1.49 -6.43 22.74
N GLY A 158 2.34 -6.17 23.74
CA GLY A 158 1.99 -5.31 24.86
C GLY A 158 1.63 -3.88 24.47
N VAL A 159 2.36 -3.29 23.50
CA VAL A 159 2.01 -1.96 22.94
C VAL A 159 0.69 -2.05 22.18
N SER A 160 0.47 -3.12 21.41
CA SER A 160 -0.75 -3.29 20.60
C SER A 160 -1.99 -3.45 21.50
N ASP A 161 -1.93 -4.32 22.50
CA ASP A 161 -3.01 -4.52 23.49
C ASP A 161 -3.32 -3.23 24.27
N PHE A 162 -2.27 -2.47 24.61
CA PHE A 162 -2.44 -1.18 25.28
C PHE A 162 -3.19 -0.20 24.37
N LEU A 163 -2.81 -0.06 23.08
CA LEU A 163 -3.46 0.85 22.15
C LEU A 163 -4.92 0.44 21.89
N GLU A 164 -5.19 -0.85 21.74
CA GLU A 164 -6.54 -1.39 21.62
C GLU A 164 -7.39 -1.05 22.85
N SER A 165 -6.83 -1.15 24.06
CA SER A 165 -7.51 -0.76 25.32
C SER A 165 -7.87 0.73 25.37
N LYS A 166 -7.16 1.58 24.61
CA LYS A 166 -7.46 3.00 24.44
C LYS A 166 -8.41 3.27 23.26
N GLY A 167 -8.75 2.26 22.46
CA GLY A 167 -9.59 2.38 21.27
C GLY A 167 -8.84 2.93 20.04
N LEU A 168 -7.52 2.91 20.03
CA LEU A 168 -6.73 3.27 18.86
C LEU A 168 -6.54 2.05 17.94
N LEU A 169 -6.93 2.21 16.71
CA LEU A 169 -6.75 1.21 15.67
C LEU A 169 -5.31 1.26 15.12
N PRO A 170 -4.70 0.10 14.79
CA PRO A 170 -3.28 0.02 14.46
C PRO A 170 -2.94 0.15 12.97
N GLU A 171 -3.91 0.13 12.05
CA GLU A 171 -3.71 -0.12 10.62
C GLU A 171 -2.71 0.86 9.98
N ASN A 172 -2.79 2.15 10.32
CA ASN A 172 -1.90 3.19 9.79
C ASN A 172 -0.73 3.52 10.71
N THR A 173 -0.31 2.56 11.55
CA THR A 173 0.75 2.78 12.54
C THR A 173 2.02 1.97 12.26
N ARG A 174 3.13 2.46 12.82
CA ARG A 174 4.38 1.71 13.02
C ARG A 174 4.85 1.91 14.45
N VAL A 175 5.69 1.01 14.98
CA VAL A 175 6.17 1.12 16.37
C VAL A 175 7.69 1.16 16.40
N LYS A 176 8.23 2.19 17.04
CA LYS A 176 9.66 2.37 17.27
C LYS A 176 9.97 2.23 18.75
N LYS A 177 10.89 1.31 19.09
CA LYS A 177 11.41 1.17 20.45
C LYS A 177 12.39 2.30 20.74
N THR A 178 12.27 2.91 21.90
CA THR A 178 13.15 3.99 22.38
C THR A 178 13.74 3.64 23.75
N ARG A 179 14.63 4.47 24.28
CA ARG A 179 15.16 4.27 25.64
C ARG A 179 14.10 4.43 26.73
N GLU A 180 13.07 5.22 26.47
CA GLU A 180 12.00 5.52 27.45
C GLU A 180 10.78 4.62 27.28
N GLY A 181 10.67 3.87 26.18
CA GLY A 181 9.51 3.04 25.84
C GLY A 181 9.29 2.92 24.36
N PHE A 182 8.14 3.39 23.85
CA PHE A 182 7.72 3.19 22.46
C PHE A 182 7.13 4.45 21.85
N ASP A 183 7.58 4.80 20.67
CA ASP A 183 6.94 5.77 19.78
C ASP A 183 6.04 5.03 18.79
N VAL A 184 4.76 5.36 18.78
CA VAL A 184 3.77 4.88 17.83
C VAL A 184 3.65 5.92 16.74
N LEU A 185 4.22 5.61 15.57
CA LEU A 185 4.25 6.50 14.41
C LEU A 185 2.93 6.39 13.67
N ILE A 186 2.22 7.48 13.48
CA ILE A 186 0.92 7.54 12.80
C ILE A 186 1.09 8.20 11.44
N ALA A 187 0.69 7.50 10.38
CA ALA A 187 0.73 8.04 9.02
C ALA A 187 -0.24 9.21 8.88
N SER A 188 0.29 10.40 8.62
CA SER A 188 -0.48 11.64 8.47
C SER A 188 0.33 12.73 7.78
N ALA A 189 -0.35 13.65 7.09
CA ALA A 189 0.30 14.83 6.51
C ALA A 189 0.72 15.83 7.59
N LEU A 190 -0.09 15.98 8.65
CA LEU A 190 0.21 16.83 9.77
C LEU A 190 1.09 16.10 10.79
N ASP A 191 2.14 16.75 11.24
CA ASP A 191 3.02 16.29 12.32
C ASP A 191 2.46 16.56 13.72
N ASN A 192 1.51 17.48 13.83
CA ASN A 192 0.87 17.83 15.10
C ASN A 192 -0.60 18.22 14.90
N PRO A 193 -1.50 17.27 14.56
CA PRO A 193 -2.92 17.56 14.50
C PRO A 193 -3.46 17.96 15.88
N SER A 194 -4.47 18.83 15.92
CA SER A 194 -5.08 19.27 17.20
C SER A 194 -5.77 18.10 17.91
N ALA A 195 -6.01 18.23 19.23
CA ALA A 195 -6.67 17.18 20.00
C ALA A 195 -8.08 16.84 19.49
N GLU A 196 -8.77 17.78 18.83
CA GLU A 196 -10.08 17.60 18.22
C GLU A 196 -10.00 16.88 16.87
N GLN A 197 -8.82 16.86 16.24
CA GLN A 197 -8.56 16.18 14.96
C GLN A 197 -8.05 14.74 15.16
N ARG A 198 -7.65 14.36 16.36
CA ARG A 198 -7.12 13.03 16.70
C ARG A 198 -8.25 12.10 17.11
N ASP A 199 -8.09 10.81 16.86
CA ASP A 199 -8.99 9.78 17.39
C ASP A 199 -8.86 9.67 18.93
N LEU A 200 -7.65 9.92 19.47
CA LEU A 200 -7.41 10.06 20.90
C LEU A 200 -6.92 11.48 21.24
N LYS A 201 -7.50 12.07 22.27
CA LYS A 201 -7.10 13.40 22.77
C LYS A 201 -5.72 13.38 23.40
N GLU A 202 -5.44 12.35 24.21
CA GLU A 202 -4.13 12.09 24.81
C GLU A 202 -3.18 11.52 23.75
N SER A 203 -1.90 11.82 23.88
CA SER A 203 -0.85 11.33 22.97
C SER A 203 0.37 10.74 23.68
N GLU A 204 0.35 10.71 25.04
CA GLU A 204 1.43 10.11 25.84
C GLU A 204 0.86 9.43 27.09
N TRP A 205 1.36 8.24 27.38
CA TRP A 205 1.00 7.47 28.58
C TRP A 205 2.24 6.83 29.18
N THR A 206 2.14 6.45 30.45
CA THR A 206 3.13 5.61 31.13
C THR A 206 2.50 4.28 31.46
N LEU A 207 3.13 3.19 31.03
CA LEU A 207 2.74 1.81 31.33
C LEU A 207 3.08 1.45 32.78
N ASP A 208 2.53 0.34 33.27
CA ASP A 208 2.74 -0.14 34.65
C ASP A 208 4.22 -0.44 34.94
N ASP A 209 5.01 -0.81 33.93
CA ASP A 209 6.46 -1.05 34.04
C ASP A 209 7.31 0.24 33.94
N GLY A 210 6.69 1.40 33.86
CA GLY A 210 7.31 2.70 33.80
C GLY A 210 7.74 3.13 32.38
N LYS A 211 7.56 2.28 31.36
CA LYS A 211 7.83 2.66 29.97
C LYS A 211 6.76 3.64 29.46
N LYS A 212 7.18 4.52 28.58
CA LYS A 212 6.26 5.47 27.92
C LYS A 212 5.76 4.94 26.58
N VAL A 213 4.53 5.30 26.25
CA VAL A 213 3.96 5.14 24.90
C VAL A 213 3.58 6.53 24.41
N LYS A 214 4.11 6.94 23.24
CA LYS A 214 3.86 8.26 22.64
C LYS A 214 3.32 8.09 21.22
N LEU A 215 2.27 8.85 20.88
CA LEU A 215 1.79 8.97 19.51
C LEU A 215 2.61 10.05 18.79
N MET A 216 3.22 9.67 17.68
CA MET A 216 4.03 10.53 16.83
C MET A 216 3.36 10.64 15.47
N PHE A 217 2.76 11.77 15.17
CA PHE A 217 2.13 12.05 13.88
C PHE A 217 3.15 12.50 12.85
N GLY A 218 2.77 12.48 11.57
CA GLY A 218 3.65 12.86 10.46
C GLY A 218 4.50 11.71 9.93
N ASP A 219 4.06 10.46 10.06
CA ASP A 219 4.69 9.38 9.34
C ASP A 219 4.27 9.43 7.86
N HIS A 220 5.22 9.36 6.92
CA HIS A 220 5.03 9.57 5.47
C HIS A 220 4.37 10.92 5.09
N PRO A 221 4.73 12.07 5.69
CA PRO A 221 3.92 13.30 5.63
C PRO A 221 3.76 13.84 4.21
N LYS A 222 4.80 13.77 3.39
CA LYS A 222 4.79 14.26 2.02
C LYS A 222 3.84 13.47 1.11
N GLU A 223 3.84 12.16 1.24
CA GLU A 223 2.97 11.28 0.48
C GLU A 223 1.52 11.48 0.94
N MET A 224 1.27 11.52 2.25
CA MET A 224 -0.04 11.79 2.85
C MET A 224 -0.61 13.13 2.39
N GLU A 225 0.20 14.20 2.39
CA GLU A 225 -0.19 15.52 1.89
C GLU A 225 -0.53 15.46 0.39
N THR A 226 0.29 14.78 -0.40
CA THR A 226 0.07 14.67 -1.85
C THR A 226 -1.24 13.94 -2.15
N ILE A 227 -1.50 12.83 -1.45
CA ILE A 227 -2.74 12.06 -1.57
C ILE A 227 -3.95 12.92 -1.18
N ALA A 228 -3.91 13.55 0.00
CA ALA A 228 -4.98 14.42 0.49
C ALA A 228 -5.29 15.56 -0.50
N ASN A 229 -4.26 16.20 -1.05
CA ASN A 229 -4.42 17.27 -2.03
C ASN A 229 -5.07 16.80 -3.36
N HIS A 230 -4.76 15.60 -3.82
CA HIS A 230 -5.42 15.02 -5.00
C HIS A 230 -6.88 14.68 -4.70
N LEU A 231 -7.18 14.10 -3.54
CA LEU A 231 -8.55 13.75 -3.16
C LEU A 231 -9.42 14.99 -2.91
N GLU A 232 -8.86 16.06 -2.33
CA GLU A 232 -9.58 17.35 -2.21
C GLU A 232 -9.95 17.93 -3.59
N LYS A 233 -9.06 17.81 -4.58
CA LYS A 233 -9.38 18.19 -5.97
C LYS A 233 -10.45 17.27 -6.57
N ALA A 234 -10.36 15.96 -6.32
CA ALA A 234 -11.34 14.98 -6.80
C ALA A 234 -12.75 15.26 -6.27
N LYS A 235 -12.87 15.71 -5.01
CA LYS A 235 -14.13 16.11 -4.38
C LYS A 235 -14.91 17.12 -5.22
N GLY A 236 -14.23 18.06 -5.88
CA GLY A 236 -14.86 19.05 -6.77
C GLY A 236 -15.51 18.45 -8.03
N TYR A 237 -15.27 17.19 -8.35
CA TYR A 237 -15.83 16.48 -9.49
C TYR A 237 -16.75 15.32 -9.10
N ALA A 238 -17.06 15.18 -7.81
CA ALA A 238 -17.91 14.12 -7.29
C ALA A 238 -19.29 14.11 -7.98
N ALA A 239 -19.79 12.92 -8.26
CA ALA A 239 -21.06 12.73 -8.95
C ALA A 239 -22.29 12.98 -8.07
N ASN A 240 -22.13 12.86 -6.76
CA ASN A 240 -23.20 12.97 -5.76
C ASN A 240 -22.62 13.29 -4.37
N ASP A 241 -23.52 13.54 -3.41
CA ASP A 241 -23.16 13.90 -2.03
C ASP A 241 -22.41 12.78 -1.31
N ASN A 242 -22.73 11.50 -1.54
CA ASN A 242 -22.02 10.38 -0.91
C ASN A 242 -20.55 10.35 -1.37
N GLU A 243 -20.32 10.51 -2.66
CA GLU A 243 -18.97 10.54 -3.22
C GLU A 243 -18.17 11.76 -2.71
N SER A 244 -18.81 12.93 -2.65
CA SER A 244 -18.19 14.15 -2.10
C SER A 244 -17.80 13.97 -0.64
N ARG A 245 -18.68 13.42 0.19
CA ARG A 245 -18.42 13.16 1.62
C ARG A 245 -17.37 12.07 1.82
N MET A 246 -17.39 11.02 0.99
CA MET A 246 -16.35 10.00 0.99
C MET A 246 -14.96 10.63 0.80
N MET A 247 -14.80 11.52 -0.19
CA MET A 247 -13.54 12.22 -0.44
C MET A 247 -13.14 13.14 0.72
N GLU A 248 -14.10 13.84 1.32
CA GLU A 248 -13.88 14.71 2.47
C GLU A 248 -13.32 13.94 3.68
N GLU A 249 -13.90 12.77 3.99
CA GLU A 249 -13.43 11.95 5.09
C GLU A 249 -12.09 11.27 4.79
N TYR A 250 -11.81 10.88 3.55
CA TYR A 250 -10.46 10.45 3.14
C TYR A 250 -9.43 11.56 3.34
N VAL A 251 -9.72 12.79 2.89
CA VAL A 251 -8.82 13.95 3.07
C VAL A 251 -8.52 14.16 4.54
N LYS A 252 -9.55 14.16 5.39
CA LYS A 252 -9.41 14.29 6.83
C LYS A 252 -8.54 13.17 7.41
N SER A 253 -8.81 11.91 7.04
CA SER A 253 -8.02 10.77 7.49
C SER A 253 -6.54 10.92 7.15
N PHE A 254 -6.21 11.20 5.89
CA PHE A 254 -4.80 11.30 5.46
C PHE A 254 -4.10 12.57 5.95
N GLN A 255 -4.84 13.64 6.22
CA GLN A 255 -4.25 14.83 6.86
C GLN A 255 -3.92 14.59 8.32
N THR A 256 -4.81 13.95 9.08
CA THR A 256 -4.73 13.90 10.55
C THR A 256 -4.31 12.54 11.12
N GLY A 257 -4.31 11.49 10.30
CA GLY A 257 -4.08 10.12 10.75
C GLY A 257 -5.30 9.46 11.40
N SER A 258 -6.50 10.07 11.32
CA SER A 258 -7.73 9.55 11.92
C SER A 258 -8.26 8.34 11.15
N LEU A 259 -8.32 7.17 11.82
CA LEU A 259 -8.98 5.97 11.29
C LEU A 259 -10.50 6.01 11.47
N GLU A 260 -11.02 6.80 12.40
CA GLU A 260 -12.47 7.04 12.49
C GLU A 260 -12.98 7.80 11.25
N ALA A 261 -12.21 8.78 10.75
CA ALA A 261 -12.52 9.44 9.48
C ALA A 261 -12.42 8.45 8.30
N PHE A 262 -11.42 7.56 8.30
CA PHE A 262 -11.34 6.48 7.31
C PHE A 262 -12.58 5.59 7.32
N LYS A 263 -13.01 5.11 8.48
CA LYS A 263 -14.26 4.33 8.60
C LYS A 263 -15.48 5.08 8.10
N GLU A 264 -15.55 6.39 8.36
CA GLU A 264 -16.67 7.19 7.86
C GLU A 264 -16.63 7.32 6.33
N SER A 265 -15.45 7.46 5.71
CA SER A 265 -15.31 7.40 4.25
C SER A 265 -15.87 6.09 3.67
N GLN A 266 -15.58 4.95 4.33
CA GLN A 266 -16.09 3.63 3.93
C GLN A 266 -17.61 3.51 4.06
N ARG A 267 -18.23 4.16 5.07
CA ARG A 267 -19.70 4.21 5.20
C ARG A 267 -20.36 4.99 4.07
N TYR A 268 -19.69 6.02 3.54
CA TYR A 268 -20.17 6.71 2.34
C TYR A 268 -19.92 5.92 1.07
N TRP A 269 -18.77 5.24 0.99
CA TRP A 269 -18.41 4.38 -0.14
C TRP A 269 -19.46 3.29 -0.40
N ILE A 270 -19.84 2.52 0.60
CA ILE A 270 -20.85 1.43 0.45
C ILE A 270 -22.24 1.93 0.09
N ARG A 271 -22.55 3.23 0.25
CA ARG A 271 -23.80 3.86 -0.16
C ARG A 271 -23.76 4.40 -1.59
N ASN A 272 -22.59 4.47 -2.18
CA ASN A 272 -22.37 5.02 -3.51
C ASN A 272 -22.48 3.91 -4.57
N THR A 273 -23.68 3.41 -4.80
CA THR A 273 -23.95 2.27 -5.69
C THR A 273 -23.69 2.61 -7.15
N GLY A 274 -22.84 1.83 -7.82
CA GLY A 274 -22.57 1.91 -9.26
C GLY A 274 -21.98 3.25 -9.72
N PRO A 275 -20.89 3.77 -9.08
CA PRO A 275 -20.23 4.98 -9.54
C PRO A 275 -19.62 4.81 -10.93
N GLU A 276 -19.39 5.90 -11.66
CA GLU A 276 -18.65 5.86 -12.92
C GLU A 276 -17.17 5.54 -12.70
N VAL A 277 -16.61 6.06 -11.61
CA VAL A 277 -15.22 5.83 -11.19
C VAL A 277 -15.21 5.27 -9.78
N GLU A 278 -14.74 4.04 -9.66
CA GLU A 278 -14.60 3.34 -8.38
C GLU A 278 -13.22 3.59 -7.79
N THR A 279 -13.15 3.72 -6.47
CA THR A 279 -11.88 4.00 -5.77
C THR A 279 -11.95 3.49 -4.34
N ASP A 280 -10.93 2.73 -3.93
CA ASP A 280 -10.63 2.48 -2.51
C ASP A 280 -9.14 2.70 -2.27
N ILE A 281 -8.79 3.45 -1.23
CA ILE A 281 -7.43 3.89 -0.94
C ILE A 281 -7.24 3.96 0.58
N GLY A 282 -6.22 3.29 1.11
CA GLY A 282 -5.92 3.36 2.54
C GLY A 282 -4.86 2.37 2.99
N PHE A 283 -4.76 2.16 4.29
CA PHE A 283 -3.99 1.08 4.91
C PHE A 283 -4.93 -0.10 5.12
N ILE A 284 -4.90 -1.07 4.21
CA ILE A 284 -5.94 -2.08 4.07
C ILE A 284 -5.47 -3.44 4.57
N GLU A 285 -4.44 -4.03 3.94
CA GLU A 285 -4.06 -5.42 4.15
C GLU A 285 -2.87 -5.56 5.11
N THR A 286 -2.93 -6.53 6.02
CA THR A 286 -1.93 -6.70 7.09
C THR A 286 -0.86 -7.76 6.76
N TYR A 287 -0.65 -8.07 5.49
CA TYR A 287 0.18 -9.19 5.04
C TYR A 287 1.66 -9.10 5.40
N ARG A 288 2.20 -7.87 5.55
CA ARG A 288 3.63 -7.65 5.75
C ARG A 288 4.03 -7.34 7.18
N ASP A 289 3.08 -6.96 8.05
CA ASP A 289 3.35 -6.83 9.47
C ASP A 289 3.47 -8.23 10.09
N PRO A 290 4.61 -8.61 10.70
CA PRO A 290 4.75 -9.92 11.32
C PRO A 290 3.81 -10.13 12.53
N HIS A 291 3.26 -9.06 13.10
CA HIS A 291 2.23 -9.13 14.13
C HIS A 291 0.80 -9.21 13.55
N GLY A 292 0.65 -8.89 12.26
CA GLY A 292 -0.59 -9.13 11.51
C GLY A 292 -1.72 -8.12 11.76
N ILE A 293 -1.42 -6.92 12.26
CA ILE A 293 -2.44 -5.91 12.58
C ILE A 293 -2.24 -4.56 11.89
N ARG A 294 -1.02 -4.26 11.44
CA ARG A 294 -0.69 -2.99 10.78
C ARG A 294 -0.85 -3.12 9.28
N GLY A 295 -1.61 -2.21 8.70
CA GLY A 295 -1.98 -2.26 7.29
C GLY A 295 -0.83 -1.87 6.36
N GLU A 296 -0.74 -2.55 5.22
CA GLU A 296 -0.01 -2.07 4.07
C GLU A 296 -0.89 -1.05 3.32
N TRP A 297 -0.26 0.00 2.79
CA TRP A 297 -0.95 0.92 1.90
C TRP A 297 -1.42 0.19 0.65
N GLU A 298 -2.67 0.41 0.30
CA GLU A 298 -3.25 -0.08 -0.93
C GLU A 298 -4.17 0.97 -1.53
N GLY A 299 -4.26 0.98 -2.86
CA GLY A 299 -5.19 1.85 -3.54
C GLY A 299 -5.44 1.39 -4.96
N PHE A 300 -6.70 1.46 -5.38
CA PHE A 300 -7.07 1.27 -6.76
C PHE A 300 -8.02 2.36 -7.27
N VAL A 301 -7.98 2.56 -8.57
CA VAL A 301 -8.94 3.37 -9.31
C VAL A 301 -9.39 2.59 -10.53
N ALA A 302 -10.70 2.45 -10.70
CA ALA A 302 -11.30 1.69 -11.76
C ALA A 302 -12.48 2.43 -12.40
N THR A 303 -12.82 2.08 -13.63
CA THR A 303 -14.10 2.45 -14.24
C THR A 303 -15.07 1.29 -14.19
N VAL A 304 -16.36 1.59 -14.01
CA VAL A 304 -17.39 0.57 -14.02
C VAL A 304 -17.71 0.14 -15.45
N ASN A 305 -17.57 -1.15 -15.72
CA ASN A 305 -18.01 -1.77 -16.97
C ASN A 305 -19.51 -2.07 -16.89
N LYS A 306 -20.33 -1.13 -17.34
CA LYS A 306 -21.81 -1.21 -17.24
C LYS A 306 -22.39 -2.40 -18.01
N GLU A 307 -21.81 -2.75 -19.15
CA GLU A 307 -22.27 -3.87 -19.98
C GLU A 307 -22.04 -5.21 -19.29
N ARG A 308 -20.82 -5.44 -18.78
CA ARG A 308 -20.49 -6.65 -18.00
C ARG A 308 -21.28 -6.70 -16.69
N THR A 309 -21.41 -5.57 -15.98
CA THR A 309 -22.21 -5.48 -14.76
C THR A 309 -23.64 -5.96 -15.01
N LYS A 310 -24.26 -5.51 -16.09
CA LYS A 310 -25.61 -5.96 -16.49
C LYS A 310 -25.65 -7.45 -16.82
N ALA A 311 -24.64 -7.98 -17.53
CA ALA A 311 -24.57 -9.39 -17.88
C ALA A 311 -24.45 -10.27 -16.63
N PHE A 312 -23.58 -9.92 -15.69
CA PHE A 312 -23.43 -10.63 -14.40
C PHE A 312 -24.63 -10.43 -13.46
N GLY A 313 -25.33 -9.30 -13.53
CA GLY A 313 -26.59 -9.09 -12.83
C GLY A 313 -27.62 -10.18 -13.14
N SER A 314 -27.69 -10.62 -14.39
CA SER A 314 -28.54 -11.74 -14.80
C SER A 314 -28.19 -13.07 -14.12
N LEU A 315 -26.89 -13.30 -13.84
CA LEU A 315 -26.42 -14.47 -13.10
C LEU A 315 -26.82 -14.37 -11.60
N VAL A 316 -26.67 -13.20 -11.01
CA VAL A 316 -27.09 -12.92 -9.61
C VAL A 316 -28.60 -13.13 -9.46
N ASP A 317 -29.41 -12.64 -10.40
CA ASP A 317 -30.87 -12.84 -10.42
C ASP A 317 -31.25 -14.32 -10.55
N ALA A 318 -30.45 -15.11 -11.25
CA ALA A 318 -30.65 -16.55 -11.41
C ALA A 318 -30.14 -17.37 -10.21
N ALA A 319 -29.30 -16.79 -9.31
CA ALA A 319 -28.64 -17.51 -8.22
C ALA A 319 -29.60 -18.35 -7.34
N PRO A 320 -30.81 -17.88 -6.96
CA PRO A 320 -31.74 -18.70 -6.18
C PRO A 320 -32.16 -19.99 -6.87
N LYS A 321 -32.12 -20.05 -8.21
CA LYS A 321 -32.38 -21.25 -8.99
C LYS A 321 -31.17 -22.14 -9.19
N LEU A 322 -29.98 -21.55 -9.21
CA LEU A 322 -28.73 -22.25 -9.46
C LEU A 322 -28.09 -22.83 -8.21
N ILE A 323 -28.21 -22.15 -7.05
CA ILE A 323 -27.67 -22.62 -5.77
C ILE A 323 -28.08 -24.05 -5.42
N PRO A 324 -29.37 -24.47 -5.56
CA PRO A 324 -29.76 -25.85 -5.27
C PRO A 324 -29.12 -26.92 -6.19
N LEU A 325 -28.48 -26.51 -7.28
CA LEU A 325 -27.78 -27.41 -8.22
C LEU A 325 -26.30 -27.57 -7.88
N LEU A 326 -25.79 -26.85 -6.87
CA LEU A 326 -24.39 -26.94 -6.47
C LEU A 326 -24.10 -28.28 -5.77
N PRO A 327 -22.82 -28.79 -5.81
CA PRO A 327 -22.49 -30.16 -5.39
C PRO A 327 -22.36 -30.35 -3.87
N TRP A 328 -23.06 -29.57 -3.07
CA TRP A 328 -23.12 -29.68 -1.60
C TRP A 328 -24.53 -29.67 -1.07
N SER A 329 -24.72 -30.11 0.17
CA SER A 329 -26.03 -30.19 0.79
C SER A 329 -26.54 -28.83 1.23
N LYS A 330 -27.88 -28.74 1.38
CA LYS A 330 -28.56 -27.55 1.87
C LYS A 330 -28.06 -27.08 3.25
N ASP A 331 -27.44 -27.94 4.03
CA ASP A 331 -26.90 -27.61 5.36
C ASP A 331 -25.75 -26.60 5.30
N PHE A 332 -25.10 -26.45 4.13
CA PHE A 332 -24.05 -25.47 3.87
C PHE A 332 -24.57 -24.14 3.30
N GLU A 333 -25.87 -24.01 3.07
CA GLU A 333 -26.50 -22.84 2.52
C GLU A 333 -27.16 -21.98 3.61
N LYS A 334 -27.23 -20.67 3.35
CA LYS A 334 -28.02 -19.74 4.16
C LYS A 334 -29.51 -19.95 3.90
N ASP A 335 -30.34 -19.71 4.91
CA ASP A 335 -31.81 -19.80 4.77
C ASP A 335 -32.37 -18.85 3.72
N LYS A 336 -31.68 -17.73 3.49
CA LYS A 336 -32.06 -16.72 2.50
C LYS A 336 -30.84 -16.26 1.70
N PHE A 337 -30.94 -16.31 0.37
CA PHE A 337 -29.99 -15.68 -0.53
C PHE A 337 -30.05 -14.15 -0.36
N LEU A 338 -28.90 -13.57 -0.04
CA LEU A 338 -28.71 -12.11 -0.02
C LEU A 338 -27.99 -11.73 -1.30
N SER A 339 -28.69 -11.05 -2.21
CA SER A 339 -28.12 -10.61 -3.49
C SER A 339 -26.95 -9.66 -3.24
N PRO A 340 -25.74 -9.97 -3.73
CA PRO A 340 -24.63 -9.03 -3.68
C PRO A 340 -24.86 -7.87 -4.65
N ASP A 341 -24.32 -6.71 -4.34
CA ASP A 341 -24.13 -5.63 -5.32
C ASP A 341 -22.91 -5.98 -6.17
N PHE A 342 -23.16 -6.52 -7.35
CA PHE A 342 -22.11 -6.97 -8.25
C PHE A 342 -21.77 -5.88 -9.27
N THR A 343 -20.55 -5.41 -9.24
CA THR A 343 -20.01 -4.41 -10.17
C THR A 343 -18.78 -4.93 -10.87
N SER A 344 -18.78 -4.95 -12.21
CA SER A 344 -17.59 -5.27 -13.01
C SER A 344 -16.72 -4.03 -13.18
N LEU A 345 -15.45 -4.14 -12.84
CA LEU A 345 -14.49 -3.05 -12.84
C LEU A 345 -13.42 -3.26 -13.90
N GLU A 346 -13.03 -2.17 -14.56
CA GLU A 346 -11.82 -2.08 -15.38
C GLU A 346 -10.80 -1.24 -14.60
N VAL A 347 -9.81 -1.91 -14.01
CA VAL A 347 -8.79 -1.26 -13.18
C VAL A 347 -7.86 -0.42 -14.04
N LEU A 348 -7.72 0.85 -13.69
CA LEU A 348 -6.85 1.82 -14.37
C LEU A 348 -5.51 1.98 -13.66
N THR A 349 -5.55 1.92 -12.35
CA THR A 349 -4.37 2.09 -11.50
C THR A 349 -4.54 1.24 -10.26
N PHE A 350 -3.48 0.55 -9.91
CA PHE A 350 -3.37 -0.20 -8.67
C PHE A 350 -2.01 0.11 -8.03
N ALA A 351 -2.01 0.34 -6.74
CA ALA A 351 -0.82 0.49 -5.91
C ALA A 351 -1.02 -0.33 -4.65
N GLY A 352 -0.27 -1.37 -4.49
CA GLY A 352 -0.37 -2.33 -3.39
C GLY A 352 0.40 -3.59 -3.72
N SER A 353 0.40 -4.55 -2.82
CA SER A 353 0.91 -5.88 -3.08
C SER A 353 -0.17 -6.68 -3.81
N GLY A 354 0.01 -6.89 -5.11
CA GLY A 354 -0.91 -7.65 -5.97
C GLY A 354 -0.59 -9.12 -6.04
#